data_98db83a99003646c01d34205a7200c05
#
_entry.id   98db83a99003646c01d34205a7200c05
#
_cell.length_a   1.000
_cell.length_b   1.000
_cell.length_c   1.000
_cell.angle_alpha   90.00
_cell.angle_beta   90.00
_cell.angle_gamma   90.00
#
_symmetry.space_group_name_H-M   'P 1'
#
loop_
_entity.id
_entity.type
_entity.pdbx_description
1 polymer ?
#
loop_
_entity_poly.entity_id
_entity_poly.type
_entity_poly.pdbx_seq_one_letter_code
_entity_poly.pdbx_strand_id
1 'polypeptide(L)'
;MKLNILTQMRQAAQQLLSKGIPLQRTAERPAMRDINPPPAGAPVPPAAPEAAPQQAPNPATHPAEYAQDILNRMGIKLDMPTNLGHGIDLGSLLHPAPAQPLPDGAQFISGSYTNHAGTRNYKLYIPASYHGQAMPLLVMLHGCTQNPDDFAAGTQMNQLAEEMGCFVVYPEQNGQANHSKCWNWFNAIDQQRGQGEPSIIAGIARQIIDEYPVNERQVYVAGLSAGGAMAVIVGTLYPELFAAVGVHSGLPFASAQDLPSALTAMKRGVHRTAKAGDPAQPIIVFHGDNDTTVHPVNGEQVMAQRLHHHRGARPSVQSGAVPDGYRYTQTTHIKPDGTPLGEHWVVHGAGHAWSGGSASGSYTDAKGPDASREMLRFFRTVS
;
A
#
# COMPACT_ATOMS: atom_id res chain seq x y z
N MET A 1 16.38 41.62 1.60
CA MET A 1 14.96 41.76 1.28
C MET A 1 14.15 40.55 1.73
N LYS A 2 14.44 39.97 2.93
CA LYS A 2 13.76 38.78 3.48
C LYS A 2 13.15 38.97 4.87
N LEU A 3 12.96 40.22 5.32
CA LEU A 3 12.46 40.51 6.70
C LEU A 3 11.01 41.02 6.76
N ASN A 4 10.26 41.03 5.66
CA ASN A 4 8.97 41.68 5.60
C ASN A 4 7.72 40.78 5.64
N ILE A 5 7.88 39.46 5.41
CA ILE A 5 6.73 38.53 5.32
C ILE A 5 6.26 38.12 6.71
N LEU A 6 7.17 37.87 7.64
CA LEU A 6 6.83 37.48 9.03
C LEU A 6 6.16 38.61 9.80
N THR A 7 6.53 39.90 9.52
CA THR A 7 5.93 41.07 10.14
C THR A 7 4.51 41.31 9.60
N GLN A 8 4.27 41.07 8.33
CA GLN A 8 2.93 41.17 7.73
C GLN A 8 1.99 40.09 8.22
N MET A 9 2.48 38.85 8.39
CA MET A 9 1.67 37.75 8.96
C MET A 9 1.29 37.99 10.43
N ARG A 10 2.16 38.59 11.25
CA ARG A 10 1.83 38.98 12.62
C ARG A 10 0.81 40.09 12.70
N GLN A 11 0.88 41.07 11.82
CA GLN A 11 -0.12 42.18 11.76
C GLN A 11 -1.51 41.67 11.30
N ALA A 12 -1.58 40.74 10.36
CA ALA A 12 -2.83 40.14 9.93
C ALA A 12 -3.49 39.29 11.04
N ALA A 13 -2.71 38.56 11.82
CA ALA A 13 -3.22 37.80 12.96
C ALA A 13 -3.76 38.69 14.09
N GLN A 14 -3.11 39.83 14.35
CA GLN A 14 -3.59 40.79 15.35
C GLN A 14 -4.86 41.54 14.92
N GLN A 15 -5.04 41.79 13.62
CA GLN A 15 -6.28 42.39 13.10
C GLN A 15 -7.48 41.45 13.14
N LEU A 16 -7.27 40.14 13.04
CA LEU A 16 -8.34 39.15 13.18
C LEU A 16 -8.79 38.95 14.65
N LEU A 17 -7.88 39.12 15.60
CA LEU A 17 -8.19 39.05 17.04
C LEU A 17 -8.86 40.31 17.60
N SER A 18 -8.73 41.46 16.94
CA SER A 18 -9.34 42.76 17.37
C SER A 18 -10.75 42.99 16.83
N LYS A 19 -11.25 42.16 15.90
CA LYS A 19 -12.64 42.20 15.44
C LYS A 19 -13.44 41.15 16.18
N GLY A 20 -13.91 41.50 17.39
CA GLY A 20 -14.78 40.68 18.21
C GLY A 20 -16.07 40.33 17.47
N ILE A 21 -16.21 39.06 17.07
CA ILE A 21 -17.47 38.49 16.62
C ILE A 21 -18.17 37.94 17.84
N PRO A 22 -19.37 38.39 18.23
CA PRO A 22 -20.09 37.85 19.37
C PRO A 22 -20.60 36.43 19.05
N LEU A 23 -20.18 35.44 19.86
CA LEU A 23 -20.76 34.11 19.88
C LEU A 23 -22.21 34.20 20.40
N GLN A 24 -23.19 34.10 19.52
CA GLN A 24 -24.57 33.87 19.91
C GLN A 24 -24.71 32.44 20.46
N ARG A 25 -24.92 32.34 21.76
CA ARG A 25 -25.46 31.16 22.44
C ARG A 25 -26.97 31.15 22.24
N THR A 26 -27.45 30.17 21.46
CA THR A 26 -28.85 29.71 21.58
C THR A 26 -28.83 28.21 21.50
N ALA A 27 -28.94 27.58 22.66
CA ALA A 27 -29.40 26.20 22.80
C ALA A 27 -30.45 26.23 23.92
N GLU A 28 -31.70 26.23 23.54
CA GLU A 28 -32.82 25.96 24.43
C GLU A 28 -32.70 24.52 24.98
N ARG A 29 -32.74 24.39 26.31
CA ARG A 29 -32.90 23.13 26.99
C ARG A 29 -34.34 22.68 26.87
N PRO A 30 -34.61 21.44 26.47
CA PRO A 30 -35.96 20.87 26.64
C PRO A 30 -36.23 20.61 28.13
N ALA A 31 -37.48 20.92 28.54
CA ALA A 31 -38.00 20.80 29.90
C ALA A 31 -37.86 19.38 30.44
N MET A 32 -37.38 19.25 31.67
CA MET A 32 -37.41 18.01 32.44
C MET A 32 -38.86 17.62 32.74
N ARG A 33 -39.24 16.41 32.35
CA ARG A 33 -40.43 15.74 32.90
C ARG A 33 -40.07 15.13 34.26
N ASP A 34 -40.80 15.52 35.27
CA ASP A 34 -40.77 14.89 36.59
C ASP A 34 -41.14 13.40 36.48
N ILE A 35 -40.19 12.55 36.84
CA ILE A 35 -40.46 11.12 37.05
C ILE A 35 -40.32 10.87 38.55
N ASN A 36 -41.46 10.53 39.21
CA ASN A 36 -41.53 10.13 40.59
C ASN A 36 -40.55 8.99 40.93
N PRO A 37 -39.84 9.03 42.06
CA PRO A 37 -38.97 7.95 42.49
C PRO A 37 -39.79 6.70 42.85
N PRO A 38 -39.28 5.48 42.53
CA PRO A 38 -39.91 4.25 42.94
C PRO A 38 -39.84 4.02 44.45
N PRO A 39 -40.78 3.26 45.04
CA PRO A 39 -40.85 3.04 46.49
C PRO A 39 -39.61 2.25 46.97
N ALA A 40 -39.11 2.66 48.13
CA ALA A 40 -38.00 2.00 48.81
C ALA A 40 -38.40 0.60 49.27
N GLY A 41 -37.60 -0.43 48.91
CA GLY A 41 -37.73 -1.75 49.53
C GLY A 41 -37.59 -2.95 48.59
N ALA A 42 -36.59 -3.03 47.74
CA ALA A 42 -36.17 -4.30 47.15
C ALA A 42 -34.65 -4.50 47.31
N PRO A 43 -34.17 -5.68 47.73
CA PRO A 43 -32.74 -5.92 47.88
C PRO A 43 -32.03 -5.92 46.52
N VAL A 44 -31.01 -5.09 46.40
CA VAL A 44 -30.11 -5.03 45.24
C VAL A 44 -29.27 -6.30 45.22
N PRO A 45 -29.27 -7.07 44.11
CA PRO A 45 -28.35 -8.19 43.99
C PRO A 45 -26.90 -7.68 43.94
N PRO A 46 -25.93 -8.44 44.48
CA PRO A 46 -24.53 -8.02 44.45
C PRO A 46 -24.04 -7.82 43.00
N ALA A 47 -23.44 -6.68 42.75
CA ALA A 47 -22.81 -6.37 41.49
C ALA A 47 -21.77 -7.45 41.13
N ALA A 48 -21.85 -7.99 39.92
CA ALA A 48 -20.82 -8.85 39.39
C ALA A 48 -19.51 -8.06 39.37
N PRO A 49 -18.34 -8.68 39.65
CA PRO A 49 -17.08 -7.99 39.63
C PRO A 49 -16.84 -7.39 38.24
N GLU A 50 -16.67 -6.08 38.19
CA GLU A 50 -16.21 -5.36 37.01
C GLU A 50 -14.91 -5.99 36.56
N ALA A 51 -14.86 -6.54 35.36
CA ALA A 51 -13.64 -7.03 34.75
C ALA A 51 -12.66 -5.85 34.65
N ALA A 52 -11.49 -5.99 35.29
CA ALA A 52 -10.44 -5.00 35.21
C ALA A 52 -10.14 -4.66 33.73
N PRO A 53 -9.93 -3.40 33.41
CA PRO A 53 -9.60 -3.02 32.02
C PRO A 53 -8.36 -3.79 31.59
N GLN A 54 -8.49 -4.61 30.54
CA GLN A 54 -7.36 -5.29 29.93
C GLN A 54 -6.39 -4.22 29.44
N GLN A 55 -5.20 -4.21 30.01
CA GLN A 55 -4.12 -3.32 29.58
C GLN A 55 -3.80 -3.66 28.12
N ALA A 56 -3.72 -2.64 27.28
CA ALA A 56 -3.29 -2.79 25.90
C ALA A 56 -1.90 -3.47 25.85
N PRO A 57 -1.65 -4.37 24.90
CA PRO A 57 -0.36 -5.06 24.79
C PRO A 57 0.79 -4.06 24.65
N ASN A 58 1.88 -4.32 25.34
CA ASN A 58 3.06 -3.46 25.29
C ASN A 58 3.79 -3.67 23.95
N PRO A 59 4.03 -2.61 23.15
CA PRO A 59 4.69 -2.72 21.86
C PRO A 59 6.11 -3.32 21.92
N ALA A 60 6.78 -3.22 23.07
CA ALA A 60 8.13 -3.75 23.27
C ALA A 60 8.16 -5.26 23.55
N THR A 61 7.06 -5.83 24.09
CA THR A 61 7.00 -7.25 24.49
C THR A 61 6.10 -8.08 23.59
N HIS A 62 5.12 -7.47 22.91
CA HIS A 62 4.14 -8.13 22.03
C HIS A 62 3.87 -7.32 20.74
N PRO A 63 4.89 -7.14 19.89
CA PRO A 63 4.75 -6.26 18.70
C PRO A 63 3.68 -6.72 17.72
N ALA A 64 3.47 -8.02 17.53
CA ALA A 64 2.44 -8.56 16.65
C ALA A 64 1.03 -8.35 17.20
N GLU A 65 0.81 -8.56 18.51
CA GLU A 65 -0.48 -8.31 19.15
C GLU A 65 -0.81 -6.82 19.21
N TYR A 66 0.20 -5.97 19.40
CA TYR A 66 0.04 -4.52 19.35
C TYR A 66 -0.33 -4.02 17.96
N ALA A 67 0.34 -4.54 16.91
CA ALA A 67 -0.01 -4.23 15.54
C ALA A 67 -1.43 -4.70 15.20
N GLN A 68 -1.81 -5.90 15.65
CA GLN A 68 -3.16 -6.43 15.47
C GLN A 68 -4.22 -5.61 16.24
N ASP A 69 -3.93 -5.15 17.44
CA ASP A 69 -4.82 -4.29 18.22
C ASP A 69 -5.03 -2.93 17.54
N ILE A 70 -3.96 -2.33 17.00
CA ILE A 70 -4.08 -1.10 16.19
C ILE A 70 -4.92 -1.34 14.94
N LEU A 71 -4.68 -2.41 14.21
CA LEU A 71 -5.45 -2.75 13.02
C LEU A 71 -6.93 -3.02 13.36
N ASN A 72 -7.18 -3.71 14.47
CA ASN A 72 -8.54 -3.96 14.98
C ASN A 72 -9.23 -2.65 15.39
N ARG A 73 -8.55 -1.74 16.09
CA ARG A 73 -9.06 -0.40 16.43
C ARG A 73 -9.32 0.45 15.20
N MET A 74 -8.52 0.26 14.15
CA MET A 74 -8.72 0.86 12.83
C MET A 74 -9.86 0.18 12.04
N GLY A 75 -10.48 -0.88 12.59
CA GLY A 75 -11.52 -1.66 11.92
C GLY A 75 -11.00 -2.52 10.77
N ILE A 76 -9.69 -2.69 10.66
CA ILE A 76 -9.02 -3.53 9.67
C ILE A 76 -8.89 -4.92 10.28
N LYS A 77 -9.79 -5.84 9.92
CA LYS A 77 -9.61 -7.26 10.20
C LYS A 77 -8.69 -7.82 9.10
N LEU A 78 -7.46 -8.12 9.45
CA LEU A 78 -6.61 -8.96 8.63
C LEU A 78 -7.05 -10.40 8.89
N ASP A 79 -7.62 -11.06 7.90
CA ASP A 79 -7.87 -12.48 7.95
C ASP A 79 -6.52 -13.18 7.85
N MET A 80 -5.89 -13.37 9.03
CA MET A 80 -4.81 -14.36 9.13
C MET A 80 -5.44 -15.72 8.83
N PRO A 81 -4.85 -16.54 7.95
CA PRO A 81 -5.39 -17.87 7.69
C PRO A 81 -5.39 -18.65 9.00
N THR A 82 -6.57 -18.85 9.58
CA THR A 82 -6.79 -19.58 10.84
C THR A 82 -6.70 -21.09 10.68
N ASN A 83 -6.04 -21.58 9.64
CA ASN A 83 -5.83 -23.03 9.49
C ASN A 83 -4.56 -23.46 10.22
N LEU A 84 -4.55 -23.27 11.54
CA LEU A 84 -3.50 -23.63 12.47
C LEU A 84 -3.90 -24.91 13.24
N GLY A 85 -4.15 -25.96 12.52
CA GLY A 85 -4.01 -27.30 13.06
C GLY A 85 -2.53 -27.69 13.00
N HIS A 86 -1.89 -27.78 14.17
CA HIS A 86 -0.52 -28.17 14.50
C HIS A 86 0.49 -27.02 14.63
N GLY A 87 0.69 -26.62 15.89
CA GLY A 87 1.92 -26.09 16.43
C GLY A 87 2.62 -24.98 15.66
N ILE A 88 2.15 -23.71 15.81
CA ILE A 88 2.98 -22.58 15.41
C ILE A 88 4.10 -22.47 16.45
N ASP A 89 5.32 -22.64 15.99
CA ASP A 89 6.50 -22.19 16.72
C ASP A 89 6.50 -20.64 16.72
N LEU A 90 6.06 -20.05 17.84
CA LEU A 90 6.13 -18.61 18.07
C LEU A 90 7.57 -18.09 17.96
N GLY A 91 8.58 -18.96 18.00
CA GLY A 91 9.97 -18.62 17.80
C GLY A 91 10.27 -18.17 16.36
N SER A 92 9.54 -18.65 15.36
CA SER A 92 9.75 -18.27 13.95
C SER A 92 9.26 -16.84 13.64
N LEU A 93 8.34 -16.28 14.45
CA LEU A 93 7.89 -14.88 14.32
C LEU A 93 8.86 -13.87 14.94
N LEU A 94 9.79 -14.34 15.77
CA LEU A 94 10.79 -13.51 16.46
C LEU A 94 12.18 -13.57 15.83
N HIS A 95 12.40 -14.50 14.89
CA HIS A 95 13.64 -14.56 14.13
C HIS A 95 13.34 -14.11 12.71
N PRO A 96 14.09 -13.12 12.17
CA PRO A 96 14.02 -12.83 10.74
C PRO A 96 14.30 -14.15 10.03
N ALA A 97 13.44 -14.51 9.05
CA ALA A 97 13.67 -15.67 8.21
C ALA A 97 15.14 -15.65 7.75
N PRO A 98 15.87 -16.75 7.84
CA PRO A 98 17.26 -16.78 7.42
C PRO A 98 17.33 -16.22 6.00
N ALA A 99 18.19 -15.21 5.81
CA ALA A 99 18.38 -14.57 4.52
C ALA A 99 18.62 -15.67 3.49
N GLN A 100 17.80 -15.77 2.46
CA GLN A 100 18.03 -16.74 1.39
C GLN A 100 19.43 -16.50 0.83
N PRO A 101 20.25 -17.53 0.66
CA PRO A 101 21.57 -17.36 0.10
C PRO A 101 21.44 -16.71 -1.28
N LEU A 102 22.18 -15.61 -1.47
CA LEU A 102 22.22 -14.94 -2.76
C LEU A 102 23.03 -15.80 -3.75
N PRO A 103 22.68 -15.79 -5.04
CA PRO A 103 23.54 -16.34 -6.09
C PRO A 103 24.95 -15.71 -6.03
N ASP A 104 25.95 -16.48 -6.39
CA ASP A 104 27.34 -16.00 -6.44
C ASP A 104 27.45 -14.78 -7.37
N GLY A 105 27.95 -13.67 -6.84
CA GLY A 105 28.08 -12.40 -7.56
C GLY A 105 26.86 -11.46 -7.43
N ALA A 106 25.70 -11.94 -6.99
CA ALA A 106 24.55 -11.09 -6.71
C ALA A 106 24.76 -10.30 -5.40
N GLN A 107 24.14 -9.12 -5.30
CA GLN A 107 24.21 -8.28 -4.12
C GLN A 107 22.83 -7.85 -3.67
N PHE A 108 22.63 -7.73 -2.36
CA PHE A 108 21.42 -7.15 -1.76
C PHE A 108 21.85 -6.14 -0.71
N ILE A 109 22.08 -4.91 -1.16
CA ILE A 109 22.74 -3.84 -0.40
C ILE A 109 21.73 -2.86 0.17
N SER A 110 22.08 -2.23 1.30
CA SER A 110 21.30 -1.18 1.93
C SER A 110 21.75 0.20 1.47
N GLY A 111 20.79 1.11 1.28
CA GLY A 111 21.01 2.51 0.99
C GLY A 111 19.98 3.40 1.69
N SER A 112 20.10 4.69 1.50
CA SER A 112 19.15 5.67 2.01
C SER A 112 19.03 6.86 1.08
N TYR A 113 17.86 7.48 1.06
CA TYR A 113 17.59 8.73 0.34
C TYR A 113 16.92 9.74 1.26
N THR A 114 17.32 11.00 1.13
CA THR A 114 16.80 12.11 1.93
C THR A 114 16.41 13.28 1.03
N ASN A 115 15.23 13.83 1.27
CA ASN A 115 14.81 15.10 0.71
C ASN A 115 14.04 15.93 1.76
N HIS A 116 13.40 17.03 1.36
CA HIS A 116 12.61 17.88 2.26
C HIS A 116 11.40 17.18 2.91
N ALA A 117 10.92 16.06 2.35
CA ALA A 117 9.81 15.27 2.90
C ALA A 117 10.28 14.22 3.93
N GLY A 118 11.59 14.02 4.08
CA GLY A 118 12.17 13.12 5.06
C GLY A 118 13.18 12.14 4.45
N THR A 119 13.51 11.12 5.25
CA THR A 119 14.47 10.07 4.89
C THR A 119 13.77 8.72 4.82
N ARG A 120 14.12 7.90 3.83
CA ARG A 120 13.77 6.47 3.77
C ARG A 120 15.01 5.66 3.43
N ASN A 121 15.17 4.56 4.16
CA ASN A 121 16.10 3.52 3.78
C ASN A 121 15.51 2.72 2.62
N TYR A 122 16.36 1.98 1.94
CA TYR A 122 15.96 1.01 0.93
C TYR A 122 16.96 -0.15 0.87
N LYS A 123 16.55 -1.25 0.26
CA LYS A 123 17.45 -2.30 -0.18
C LYS A 123 17.44 -2.38 -1.71
N LEU A 124 18.61 -2.57 -2.30
CA LEU A 124 18.81 -2.72 -3.74
C LEU A 124 19.35 -4.11 -4.03
N TYR A 125 18.62 -4.88 -4.83
CA TYR A 125 19.09 -6.11 -5.41
C TYR A 125 19.79 -5.82 -6.74
N ILE A 126 21.02 -6.31 -6.86
CA ILE A 126 21.85 -6.25 -8.05
C ILE A 126 22.09 -7.68 -8.50
N PRO A 127 21.59 -8.11 -9.69
CA PRO A 127 21.77 -9.48 -10.14
C PRO A 127 23.21 -9.82 -10.47
N ALA A 128 23.58 -11.09 -10.34
CA ALA A 128 24.94 -11.57 -10.66
C ALA A 128 25.33 -11.34 -12.13
N SER A 129 24.34 -11.28 -13.01
CA SER A 129 24.53 -10.98 -14.44
C SER A 129 24.86 -9.50 -14.74
N TYR A 130 24.88 -8.62 -13.73
CA TYR A 130 25.26 -7.23 -13.92
C TYR A 130 26.78 -7.06 -14.02
N HIS A 131 27.22 -6.53 -15.15
CA HIS A 131 28.64 -6.27 -15.46
C HIS A 131 28.86 -4.84 -16.03
N GLY A 132 27.94 -3.90 -15.69
CA GLY A 132 28.01 -2.52 -16.16
C GLY A 132 27.10 -2.21 -17.37
N GLN A 133 26.32 -3.17 -17.85
CA GLN A 133 25.32 -2.94 -18.92
C GLN A 133 24.05 -2.27 -18.38
N ALA A 134 23.33 -1.57 -19.25
CA ALA A 134 22.04 -1.00 -18.90
C ALA A 134 20.98 -2.10 -18.65
N MET A 135 20.30 -2.00 -17.50
CA MET A 135 19.28 -2.95 -17.07
C MET A 135 17.99 -2.22 -16.67
N PRO A 136 16.82 -2.89 -16.73
CA PRO A 136 15.56 -2.40 -16.12
C PRO A 136 15.71 -2.16 -14.62
N LEU A 137 14.87 -1.27 -14.07
CA LEU A 137 14.73 -1.04 -12.63
C LEU A 137 13.27 -1.26 -12.22
N LEU A 138 13.05 -2.07 -11.18
CA LEU A 138 11.75 -2.24 -10.54
C LEU A 138 11.78 -1.71 -9.11
N VAL A 139 10.86 -0.81 -8.77
CA VAL A 139 10.63 -0.33 -7.41
C VAL A 139 9.51 -1.16 -6.79
N MET A 140 9.78 -1.84 -5.67
CA MET A 140 8.85 -2.73 -4.97
C MET A 140 8.42 -2.14 -3.63
N LEU A 141 7.13 -1.81 -3.47
CA LEU A 141 6.57 -1.16 -2.29
C LEU A 141 5.79 -2.17 -1.44
N HIS A 142 6.31 -2.46 -0.26
CA HIS A 142 5.73 -3.43 0.68
C HIS A 142 4.39 -2.98 1.27
N GLY A 143 3.61 -3.93 1.78
CA GLY A 143 2.39 -3.67 2.55
C GLY A 143 2.65 -3.22 3.99
N CYS A 144 1.57 -2.90 4.71
CA CYS A 144 1.66 -2.55 6.13
C CYS A 144 2.36 -3.66 6.93
N THR A 145 3.10 -3.27 7.97
CA THR A 145 3.85 -4.15 8.90
C THR A 145 5.05 -4.88 8.30
N GLN A 146 5.20 -4.91 6.99
CA GLN A 146 6.33 -5.54 6.29
C GLN A 146 7.60 -4.66 6.31
N ASN A 147 8.66 -5.21 5.77
CA ASN A 147 9.94 -4.56 5.49
C ASN A 147 10.53 -5.08 4.17
N PRO A 148 11.62 -4.48 3.65
CA PRO A 148 12.25 -4.90 2.39
C PRO A 148 12.62 -6.37 2.30
N ASP A 149 13.18 -6.95 3.38
CA ASP A 149 13.63 -8.36 3.39
C ASP A 149 12.45 -9.32 3.33
N ASP A 150 11.43 -9.07 4.16
CA ASP A 150 10.18 -9.84 4.18
C ASP A 150 9.47 -9.80 2.83
N PHE A 151 9.36 -8.60 2.23
CA PHE A 151 8.68 -8.44 0.95
C PHE A 151 9.46 -9.06 -0.21
N ALA A 152 10.80 -8.94 -0.22
CA ALA A 152 11.64 -9.59 -1.21
C ALA A 152 11.54 -11.13 -1.12
N ALA A 153 11.57 -11.69 0.09
CA ALA A 153 11.43 -13.12 0.33
C ALA A 153 10.04 -13.63 -0.07
N GLY A 154 8.99 -12.89 0.30
CA GLY A 154 7.60 -13.27 0.02
C GLY A 154 7.24 -13.20 -1.45
N THR A 155 7.64 -12.15 -2.15
CA THR A 155 7.37 -11.98 -3.59
C THR A 155 8.30 -12.80 -4.48
N GLN A 156 9.41 -13.28 -3.96
CA GLN A 156 10.48 -13.94 -4.73
C GLN A 156 11.02 -13.08 -5.90
N MET A 157 10.84 -11.77 -5.82
CA MET A 157 11.18 -10.88 -6.93
C MET A 157 12.69 -10.85 -7.21
N ASN A 158 13.55 -11.08 -6.20
CA ASN A 158 15.00 -11.18 -6.41
C ASN A 158 15.39 -12.39 -7.28
N GLN A 159 14.69 -13.53 -7.14
CA GLN A 159 14.93 -14.70 -7.99
C GLN A 159 14.56 -14.41 -9.44
N LEU A 160 13.42 -13.77 -9.65
CA LEU A 160 13.00 -13.36 -10.99
C LEU A 160 13.90 -12.28 -11.59
N ALA A 161 14.40 -11.37 -10.74
CA ALA A 161 15.36 -10.36 -11.13
C ALA A 161 16.68 -10.97 -11.62
N GLU A 162 17.11 -12.05 -10.97
CA GLU A 162 18.27 -12.85 -11.42
C GLU A 162 18.03 -13.49 -12.79
N GLU A 163 16.86 -14.13 -12.97
CA GLU A 163 16.48 -14.77 -14.23
C GLU A 163 16.37 -13.80 -15.39
N MET A 164 15.86 -12.58 -15.12
CA MET A 164 15.48 -11.61 -16.16
C MET A 164 16.51 -10.49 -16.37
N GLY A 165 17.49 -10.36 -15.48
CA GLY A 165 18.50 -9.31 -15.51
C GLY A 165 17.87 -7.94 -15.24
N CYS A 166 17.40 -7.66 -14.01
CA CYS A 166 16.90 -6.34 -13.62
C CYS A 166 17.32 -5.98 -12.20
N PHE A 167 17.50 -4.69 -11.94
CA PHE A 167 17.62 -4.17 -10.59
C PHE A 167 16.26 -4.17 -9.90
N VAL A 168 16.25 -4.47 -8.59
CA VAL A 168 15.04 -4.33 -7.77
C VAL A 168 15.36 -3.50 -6.53
N VAL A 169 14.68 -2.37 -6.36
CA VAL A 169 14.83 -1.55 -5.16
C VAL A 169 13.58 -1.64 -4.31
N TYR A 170 13.78 -1.83 -3.01
CA TYR A 170 12.73 -1.95 -1.99
C TYR A 170 12.85 -0.79 -1.01
N PRO A 171 12.16 0.33 -1.23
CA PRO A 171 12.03 1.38 -0.23
C PRO A 171 11.41 0.84 1.07
N GLU A 172 11.90 1.33 2.22
CA GLU A 172 11.42 0.93 3.53
C GLU A 172 10.56 2.04 4.15
N GLN A 173 9.31 1.72 4.49
CA GLN A 173 8.52 2.58 5.36
C GLN A 173 8.94 2.39 6.80
N ASN A 174 9.35 3.47 7.46
CA ASN A 174 9.80 3.41 8.84
C ASN A 174 8.66 3.62 9.86
N GLY A 175 8.83 3.09 11.07
CA GLY A 175 7.84 3.19 12.13
C GLY A 175 7.64 4.61 12.69
N GLN A 176 8.56 5.55 12.43
CA GLN A 176 8.42 6.95 12.84
C GLN A 176 7.46 7.71 11.91
N ALA A 177 7.47 7.39 10.61
CA ALA A 177 6.56 7.99 9.64
C ALA A 177 5.14 7.38 9.72
N ASN A 178 5.06 6.09 10.05
CA ASN A 178 3.81 5.38 10.29
C ASN A 178 4.06 4.18 11.20
N HIS A 179 3.41 4.13 12.37
CA HIS A 179 3.63 3.07 13.38
C HIS A 179 3.38 1.66 12.86
N SER A 180 2.43 1.50 11.93
CA SER A 180 2.14 0.22 11.26
C SER A 180 2.98 0.00 10.00
N LYS A 181 3.99 0.83 9.74
CA LYS A 181 4.80 0.80 8.52
C LYS A 181 3.96 0.81 7.22
N CYS A 182 2.75 1.38 7.27
CA CYS A 182 1.95 1.60 6.07
C CYS A 182 2.46 2.82 5.32
N TRP A 183 2.54 2.78 4.00
CA TRP A 183 2.66 3.99 3.19
C TRP A 183 1.44 4.87 3.44
N ASN A 184 1.67 6.18 3.60
CA ASN A 184 0.61 7.15 3.97
C ASN A 184 -0.21 7.60 2.75
N TRP A 185 -0.61 6.66 1.90
CA TRP A 185 -1.33 6.87 0.63
C TRP A 185 -2.63 7.68 0.78
N PHE A 186 -3.18 7.75 1.98
CA PHE A 186 -4.44 8.46 2.30
C PHE A 186 -4.25 9.91 2.75
N ASN A 187 -3.02 10.40 2.91
CA ASN A 187 -2.80 11.79 3.27
C ASN A 187 -2.84 12.68 2.03
N ALA A 188 -3.44 13.86 2.14
CA ALA A 188 -3.54 14.80 1.03
C ALA A 188 -2.17 15.25 0.48
N ILE A 189 -1.13 15.35 1.33
CA ILE A 189 0.22 15.73 0.92
C ILE A 189 0.90 14.62 0.10
N ASP A 190 0.59 13.37 0.40
CA ASP A 190 1.13 12.19 -0.29
C ASP A 190 0.41 11.90 -1.62
N GLN A 191 -0.45 12.81 -2.06
CA GLN A 191 -1.13 12.79 -3.35
C GLN A 191 -0.69 13.93 -4.27
N GLN A 192 0.43 14.58 -3.95
CA GLN A 192 0.94 15.75 -4.66
C GLN A 192 2.34 15.49 -5.19
N ARG A 193 2.55 15.84 -6.47
CA ARG A 193 3.87 15.78 -7.09
C ARG A 193 4.87 16.66 -6.34
N GLY A 194 6.05 16.14 -6.08
CA GLY A 194 7.12 16.85 -5.39
C GLY A 194 6.92 16.95 -3.88
N GLN A 195 5.90 16.31 -3.30
CA GLN A 195 5.61 16.34 -1.88
C GLN A 195 5.59 14.91 -1.29
N GLY A 196 5.67 14.81 0.05
CA GLY A 196 5.46 13.61 0.82
C GLY A 196 6.27 12.39 0.37
N GLU A 197 5.76 11.21 0.68
CA GLU A 197 6.40 9.92 0.37
C GLU A 197 6.59 9.68 -1.13
N PRO A 198 5.67 10.08 -2.04
CA PRO A 198 5.88 9.92 -3.47
C PRO A 198 7.15 10.61 -3.97
N SER A 199 7.51 11.78 -3.39
CA SER A 199 8.74 12.48 -3.75
C SER A 199 10.01 11.75 -3.31
N ILE A 200 9.95 11.02 -2.19
CA ILE A 200 11.05 10.21 -1.70
C ILE A 200 11.22 8.97 -2.58
N ILE A 201 10.13 8.26 -2.88
CA ILE A 201 10.16 7.05 -3.73
C ILE A 201 10.69 7.38 -5.13
N ALA A 202 10.21 8.46 -5.75
CA ALA A 202 10.72 8.93 -7.03
C ALA A 202 12.20 9.35 -6.93
N GLY A 203 12.62 9.92 -5.79
CA GLY A 203 14.00 10.29 -5.51
C GLY A 203 14.92 9.08 -5.40
N ILE A 204 14.48 8.02 -4.72
CA ILE A 204 15.21 6.74 -4.65
C ILE A 204 15.42 6.16 -6.04
N ALA A 205 14.37 6.11 -6.88
CA ALA A 205 14.52 5.60 -8.25
C ALA A 205 15.52 6.43 -9.06
N ARG A 206 15.48 7.76 -8.96
CA ARG A 206 16.47 8.64 -9.65
C ARG A 206 17.89 8.45 -9.13
N GLN A 207 18.06 8.30 -7.81
CA GLN A 207 19.38 8.01 -7.23
C GLN A 207 19.97 6.73 -7.82
N ILE A 208 19.18 5.66 -7.95
CA ILE A 208 19.64 4.41 -8.56
C ILE A 208 19.98 4.61 -10.05
N ILE A 209 19.18 5.40 -10.78
CA ILE A 209 19.46 5.73 -12.19
C ILE A 209 20.77 6.52 -12.33
N ASP A 210 21.07 7.42 -11.40
CA ASP A 210 22.31 8.20 -11.39
C ASP A 210 23.54 7.37 -11.02
N GLU A 211 23.37 6.35 -10.15
CA GLU A 211 24.45 5.49 -9.65
C GLU A 211 24.75 4.28 -10.54
N TYR A 212 23.74 3.78 -11.27
CA TYR A 212 23.83 2.57 -12.10
C TYR A 212 23.32 2.84 -13.51
N PRO A 213 23.85 2.15 -14.54
CA PRO A 213 23.33 2.23 -15.90
C PRO A 213 21.95 1.55 -16.00
N VAL A 214 20.90 2.29 -15.63
CA VAL A 214 19.51 1.86 -15.76
C VAL A 214 19.00 2.21 -17.16
N ASN A 215 18.22 1.32 -17.76
CA ASN A 215 17.44 1.67 -18.94
C ASN A 215 16.23 2.52 -18.51
N GLU A 216 16.33 3.83 -18.66
CA GLU A 216 15.29 4.78 -18.21
C GLU A 216 13.90 4.56 -18.84
N ARG A 217 13.82 3.84 -19.97
CA ARG A 217 12.55 3.45 -20.56
C ARG A 217 11.91 2.24 -19.87
N GLN A 218 12.66 1.55 -19.01
CA GLN A 218 12.26 0.31 -18.33
C GLN A 218 12.37 0.47 -16.81
N VAL A 219 11.80 1.56 -16.29
CA VAL A 219 11.66 1.81 -14.86
C VAL A 219 10.21 1.57 -14.47
N TYR A 220 9.99 0.68 -13.51
CA TYR A 220 8.67 0.21 -13.09
C TYR A 220 8.46 0.39 -11.60
N VAL A 221 7.19 0.44 -11.17
CA VAL A 221 6.83 0.43 -9.75
C VAL A 221 5.71 -0.57 -9.51
N ALA A 222 5.84 -1.36 -8.46
CA ALA A 222 4.79 -2.28 -8.04
C ALA A 222 4.69 -2.33 -6.51
N GLY A 223 3.54 -2.81 -5.98
CA GLY A 223 3.39 -2.95 -4.55
C GLY A 223 2.14 -3.69 -4.13
N LEU A 224 2.11 -4.03 -2.83
CA LEU A 224 1.02 -4.73 -2.15
C LEU A 224 0.25 -3.79 -1.23
N SER A 225 -1.09 -3.83 -1.24
CA SER A 225 -1.94 -3.15 -0.25
C SER A 225 -1.67 -1.64 -0.20
N ALA A 226 -1.20 -1.10 0.92
CA ALA A 226 -0.75 0.29 1.04
C ALA A 226 0.38 0.61 0.03
N GLY A 227 1.31 -0.34 -0.23
CA GLY A 227 2.32 -0.22 -1.26
C GLY A 227 1.73 -0.23 -2.67
N GLY A 228 0.66 -1.01 -2.92
CA GLY A 228 -0.08 -1.01 -4.18
C GLY A 228 -0.79 0.32 -4.43
N ALA A 229 -1.43 0.90 -3.42
CA ALA A 229 -2.02 2.24 -3.49
C ALA A 229 -0.96 3.31 -3.76
N MET A 230 0.20 3.23 -3.06
CA MET A 230 1.31 4.15 -3.28
C MET A 230 1.95 3.97 -4.67
N ALA A 231 2.01 2.75 -5.21
CA ALA A 231 2.46 2.50 -6.58
C ALA A 231 1.56 3.19 -7.62
N VAL A 232 0.24 3.16 -7.44
CA VAL A 232 -0.70 3.93 -8.28
C VAL A 232 -0.43 5.43 -8.17
N ILE A 233 -0.19 5.93 -6.95
CA ILE A 233 0.09 7.36 -6.72
C ILE A 233 1.38 7.79 -7.42
N VAL A 234 2.51 7.09 -7.20
CA VAL A 234 3.79 7.49 -7.81
C VAL A 234 3.78 7.32 -9.32
N GLY A 235 3.14 6.27 -9.85
CA GLY A 235 2.95 6.11 -11.29
C GLY A 235 2.15 7.26 -11.89
N THR A 236 1.09 7.71 -11.21
CA THR A 236 0.27 8.85 -11.66
C THR A 236 1.02 10.18 -11.59
N LEU A 237 1.80 10.40 -10.51
CA LEU A 237 2.48 11.68 -10.27
C LEU A 237 3.80 11.83 -11.05
N TYR A 238 4.43 10.72 -11.45
CA TYR A 238 5.73 10.69 -12.14
C TYR A 238 5.67 9.82 -13.41
N PRO A 239 4.77 10.16 -14.35
CA PRO A 239 4.59 9.38 -15.58
C PRO A 239 5.82 9.36 -16.49
N GLU A 240 6.70 10.34 -16.37
CA GLU A 240 7.96 10.39 -17.10
C GLU A 240 9.04 9.46 -16.53
N LEU A 241 8.88 9.05 -15.27
CA LEU A 241 9.85 8.18 -14.58
C LEU A 241 9.44 6.70 -14.67
N PHE A 242 8.15 6.41 -14.48
CA PHE A 242 7.66 5.03 -14.42
C PHE A 242 6.96 4.64 -15.72
N ALA A 243 7.50 3.66 -16.43
CA ALA A 243 6.96 3.16 -17.69
C ALA A 243 5.71 2.29 -17.51
N ALA A 244 5.57 1.59 -16.38
CA ALA A 244 4.39 0.79 -16.05
C ALA A 244 4.24 0.62 -14.53
N VAL A 245 3.01 0.25 -14.11
CA VAL A 245 2.62 0.11 -12.70
C VAL A 245 2.06 -1.28 -12.43
N GLY A 246 2.50 -1.93 -11.34
CA GLY A 246 1.96 -3.18 -10.82
C GLY A 246 1.22 -2.96 -9.49
N VAL A 247 0.01 -3.46 -9.38
CA VAL A 247 -0.82 -3.26 -8.18
C VAL A 247 -1.35 -4.61 -7.69
N HIS A 248 -1.05 -4.95 -6.46
CA HIS A 248 -1.68 -6.09 -5.79
C HIS A 248 -2.53 -5.61 -4.62
N SER A 249 -3.83 -5.87 -4.66
CA SER A 249 -4.78 -5.49 -3.59
C SER A 249 -4.67 -4.01 -3.17
N GLY A 250 -4.43 -3.11 -4.14
CA GLY A 250 -4.27 -1.66 -3.91
C GLY A 250 -5.57 -0.89 -4.14
N LEU A 251 -5.45 0.44 -4.15
CA LEU A 251 -6.57 1.38 -4.30
C LEU A 251 -6.30 2.39 -5.42
N PRO A 252 -7.35 3.00 -6.03
CA PRO A 252 -7.18 4.01 -7.07
C PRO A 252 -6.57 5.32 -6.55
N PHE A 253 -5.97 6.09 -7.44
CA PHE A 253 -5.45 7.42 -7.14
C PHE A 253 -6.54 8.32 -6.55
N ALA A 254 -6.18 9.11 -5.52
CA ALA A 254 -7.06 10.05 -4.83
C ALA A 254 -8.33 9.40 -4.24
N SER A 255 -8.23 8.14 -3.81
CA SER A 255 -9.32 7.40 -3.17
C SER A 255 -9.60 7.84 -1.73
N ALA A 256 -8.66 8.53 -1.08
CA ALA A 256 -8.81 9.06 0.27
C ALA A 256 -8.01 10.34 0.44
N GLN A 257 -8.34 11.14 1.49
CA GLN A 257 -7.63 12.35 1.88
C GLN A 257 -7.29 12.37 3.38
N ASP A 258 -7.82 11.41 4.12
CA ASP A 258 -7.65 11.21 5.55
C ASP A 258 -7.94 9.75 5.94
N LEU A 259 -7.67 9.38 7.19
CA LEU A 259 -7.89 8.02 7.68
C LEU A 259 -9.35 7.54 7.61
N PRO A 260 -10.38 8.34 7.98
CA PRO A 260 -11.78 7.92 7.83
C PRO A 260 -12.19 7.61 6.39
N SER A 261 -11.79 8.44 5.44
CA SER A 261 -12.04 8.19 4.01
C SER A 261 -11.26 6.98 3.49
N ALA A 262 -10.04 6.75 4.00
CA ALA A 262 -9.26 5.56 3.68
C ALA A 262 -9.97 4.28 4.10
N LEU A 263 -10.45 4.20 5.34
CA LEU A 263 -11.20 3.03 5.84
C LEU A 263 -12.47 2.77 5.03
N THR A 264 -13.15 3.85 4.60
CA THR A 264 -14.34 3.74 3.74
C THR A 264 -13.97 3.21 2.37
N ALA A 265 -12.92 3.76 1.74
CA ALA A 265 -12.43 3.33 0.43
C ALA A 265 -11.97 1.87 0.45
N MET A 266 -11.24 1.45 1.47
CA MET A 266 -10.83 0.05 1.63
C MET A 266 -12.01 -0.91 1.67
N LYS A 267 -13.08 -0.56 2.39
CA LYS A 267 -14.25 -1.47 2.58
C LYS A 267 -15.26 -1.48 1.44
N ARG A 268 -15.37 -0.41 0.66
CA ARG A 268 -16.48 -0.22 -0.29
C ARG A 268 -16.07 0.37 -1.63
N GLY A 269 -14.75 0.66 -1.82
CA GLY A 269 -14.29 1.50 -2.92
C GLY A 269 -14.75 2.95 -2.76
N VAL A 270 -14.58 3.73 -3.81
CA VAL A 270 -14.94 5.15 -3.86
C VAL A 270 -16.13 5.38 -4.80
N HIS A 271 -17.05 6.28 -4.41
CA HIS A 271 -18.21 6.61 -5.26
C HIS A 271 -17.83 7.34 -6.56
N ARG A 272 -16.73 8.08 -6.54
CA ARG A 272 -16.19 8.79 -7.71
C ARG A 272 -14.67 8.69 -7.64
N THR A 273 -14.08 8.05 -8.63
CA THR A 273 -12.65 8.16 -8.84
C THR A 273 -12.35 9.60 -9.23
N ALA A 274 -11.40 10.24 -8.53
CA ALA A 274 -10.92 11.55 -8.95
C ALA A 274 -10.47 11.45 -10.41
N LYS A 275 -10.69 12.52 -11.17
CA LYS A 275 -10.06 12.66 -12.48
C LYS A 275 -8.56 12.80 -12.22
N ALA A 276 -7.85 11.69 -12.19
CA ALA A 276 -6.41 11.75 -12.40
C ALA A 276 -6.22 12.41 -13.77
N GLY A 277 -5.24 13.30 -13.88
CA GLY A 277 -4.73 13.67 -15.20
C GLY A 277 -4.46 12.36 -15.95
N ASP A 278 -4.50 12.34 -17.27
CA ASP A 278 -4.41 11.10 -18.05
C ASP A 278 -3.18 10.28 -17.61
N PRO A 279 -3.35 9.19 -16.82
CA PRO A 279 -2.23 8.34 -16.46
C PRO A 279 -1.79 7.60 -17.71
N ALA A 280 -0.67 8.02 -18.27
CA ALA A 280 -0.18 7.51 -19.54
C ALA A 280 0.32 6.05 -19.46
N GLN A 281 0.63 5.52 -18.26
CA GLN A 281 1.32 4.24 -18.13
C GLN A 281 0.37 3.03 -18.16
N PRO A 282 0.80 1.94 -18.81
CA PRO A 282 0.17 0.64 -18.65
C PRO A 282 0.15 0.18 -17.18
N ILE A 283 -0.89 -0.60 -16.82
CA ILE A 283 -1.06 -1.08 -15.44
C ILE A 283 -1.47 -2.56 -15.40
N ILE A 284 -0.88 -3.32 -14.48
CA ILE A 284 -1.33 -4.67 -14.17
C ILE A 284 -1.84 -4.72 -12.73
N VAL A 285 -3.03 -5.28 -12.54
CA VAL A 285 -3.73 -5.32 -11.25
C VAL A 285 -4.05 -6.77 -10.89
N PHE A 286 -3.63 -7.18 -9.69
CA PHE A 286 -4.03 -8.43 -9.06
C PHE A 286 -4.95 -8.15 -7.87
N HIS A 287 -6.05 -8.91 -7.74
CA HIS A 287 -6.93 -8.83 -6.58
C HIS A 287 -7.61 -10.17 -6.32
N GLY A 288 -7.62 -10.61 -5.06
CA GLY A 288 -8.41 -11.74 -4.63
C GLY A 288 -9.89 -11.35 -4.46
N ASP A 289 -10.84 -12.14 -4.96
CA ASP A 289 -12.27 -11.81 -4.84
C ASP A 289 -12.84 -12.07 -3.44
N ASN A 290 -12.07 -12.73 -2.55
CA ASN A 290 -12.38 -12.90 -1.12
C ASN A 290 -11.53 -11.99 -0.22
N ASP A 291 -10.97 -10.90 -0.74
CA ASP A 291 -10.20 -9.93 0.03
C ASP A 291 -11.13 -9.10 0.93
N THR A 292 -11.03 -9.32 2.25
CA THR A 292 -11.84 -8.64 3.27
C THR A 292 -11.15 -7.40 3.86
N THR A 293 -9.86 -7.20 3.56
CA THR A 293 -9.06 -6.05 3.98
C THR A 293 -9.24 -4.87 3.02
N VAL A 294 -8.99 -5.11 1.74
CA VAL A 294 -9.22 -4.16 0.65
C VAL A 294 -10.23 -4.78 -0.31
N HIS A 295 -11.46 -4.30 -0.27
CA HIS A 295 -12.55 -4.87 -1.08
C HIS A 295 -12.18 -4.91 -2.57
N PRO A 296 -12.45 -6.02 -3.30
CA PRO A 296 -12.05 -6.23 -4.70
C PRO A 296 -12.49 -5.13 -5.67
N VAL A 297 -13.57 -4.43 -5.36
CA VAL A 297 -14.03 -3.27 -6.14
C VAL A 297 -12.94 -2.21 -6.35
N ASN A 298 -11.95 -2.13 -5.43
CA ASN A 298 -10.84 -1.20 -5.58
C ASN A 298 -9.93 -1.57 -6.76
N GLY A 299 -9.66 -2.86 -7.00
CA GLY A 299 -8.94 -3.32 -8.18
C GLY A 299 -9.67 -2.97 -9.48
N GLU A 300 -11.00 -3.17 -9.51
CA GLU A 300 -11.84 -2.76 -10.63
C GLU A 300 -11.77 -1.24 -10.86
N GLN A 301 -11.78 -0.45 -9.78
CA GLN A 301 -11.72 1.01 -9.85
C GLN A 301 -10.35 1.53 -10.29
N VAL A 302 -9.24 0.85 -9.93
CA VAL A 302 -7.90 1.13 -10.48
C VAL A 302 -7.92 0.98 -12.00
N MET A 303 -8.45 -0.13 -12.51
CA MET A 303 -8.59 -0.36 -13.95
C MET A 303 -9.52 0.66 -14.60
N ALA A 304 -10.68 0.93 -14.01
CA ALA A 304 -11.64 1.89 -14.54
C ALA A 304 -11.05 3.31 -14.63
N GLN A 305 -10.25 3.72 -13.63
CA GLN A 305 -9.54 4.99 -13.63
C GLN A 305 -8.51 5.05 -14.77
N ARG A 306 -7.78 3.97 -15.01
CA ARG A 306 -6.82 3.83 -16.12
C ARG A 306 -7.49 3.90 -17.49
N LEU A 307 -8.63 3.26 -17.63
CA LEU A 307 -9.36 3.17 -18.91
C LEU A 307 -10.20 4.42 -19.22
N HIS A 308 -10.37 5.34 -18.29
CA HIS A 308 -11.28 6.48 -18.41
C HIS A 308 -11.07 7.30 -19.70
N HIS A 309 -9.83 7.49 -20.11
CA HIS A 309 -9.46 8.25 -21.31
C HIS A 309 -9.29 7.38 -22.58
N HIS A 310 -9.47 6.06 -22.46
CA HIS A 310 -9.23 5.10 -23.54
C HIS A 310 -10.51 4.40 -24.02
N ARG A 311 -11.50 5.18 -24.47
CA ARG A 311 -12.83 4.69 -24.88
C ARG A 311 -12.83 3.63 -25.99
N GLY A 312 -11.74 3.47 -26.73
CA GLY A 312 -11.58 2.47 -27.80
C GLY A 312 -10.93 1.17 -27.35
N ALA A 313 -10.56 1.04 -26.08
CA ALA A 313 -9.93 -0.17 -25.56
C ALA A 313 -10.91 -1.36 -25.61
N ARG A 314 -10.43 -2.52 -26.07
CA ARG A 314 -11.21 -3.75 -26.13
C ARG A 314 -10.73 -4.72 -25.06
N PRO A 315 -11.65 -5.28 -24.25
CA PRO A 315 -11.29 -6.33 -23.30
C PRO A 315 -11.12 -7.67 -24.03
N SER A 316 -10.09 -8.43 -23.64
CA SER A 316 -9.92 -9.84 -23.92
C SER A 316 -9.89 -10.59 -22.60
N VAL A 317 -10.77 -11.55 -22.42
CA VAL A 317 -10.94 -12.28 -21.15
C VAL A 317 -10.44 -13.71 -21.32
N GLN A 318 -9.59 -14.13 -20.39
CA GLN A 318 -9.11 -15.50 -20.27
C GLN A 318 -9.35 -16.00 -18.84
N SER A 319 -9.67 -17.29 -18.71
CA SER A 319 -9.79 -17.94 -17.40
C SER A 319 -8.82 -19.10 -17.33
N GLY A 320 -8.23 -19.30 -16.15
CA GLY A 320 -7.29 -20.38 -15.89
C GLY A 320 -7.41 -20.87 -14.45
N ALA A 321 -6.56 -21.84 -14.13
CA ALA A 321 -6.41 -22.36 -12.77
C ALA A 321 -4.94 -22.72 -12.54
N VAL A 322 -4.47 -22.47 -11.33
CA VAL A 322 -3.19 -23.01 -10.85
C VAL A 322 -3.41 -24.47 -10.45
N PRO A 323 -2.53 -25.42 -10.82
CA PRO A 323 -2.63 -26.80 -10.35
C PRO A 323 -2.71 -26.85 -8.81
N ASP A 324 -3.71 -27.52 -8.28
CA ASP A 324 -3.99 -27.60 -6.83
C ASP A 324 -4.18 -26.24 -6.13
N GLY A 325 -4.43 -25.19 -6.91
CA GLY A 325 -4.56 -23.82 -6.45
C GLY A 325 -5.85 -23.14 -6.89
N TYR A 326 -5.81 -21.83 -6.94
CA TYR A 326 -6.96 -21.01 -7.28
C TYR A 326 -7.22 -20.95 -8.78
N ARG A 327 -8.49 -20.78 -9.11
CA ARG A 327 -8.91 -20.31 -10.43
C ARG A 327 -8.67 -18.81 -10.52
N TYR A 328 -8.51 -18.32 -11.74
CA TYR A 328 -8.39 -16.87 -11.98
C TYR A 328 -9.07 -16.46 -13.28
N THR A 329 -9.41 -15.20 -13.36
CA THR A 329 -9.86 -14.53 -14.59
C THR A 329 -8.90 -13.39 -14.87
N GLN A 330 -8.27 -13.41 -16.05
CA GLN A 330 -7.43 -12.33 -16.57
C GLN A 330 -8.21 -11.56 -17.62
N THR A 331 -8.34 -10.26 -17.45
CA THR A 331 -8.91 -9.34 -18.44
C THR A 331 -7.83 -8.40 -18.94
N THR A 332 -7.43 -8.55 -20.21
CA THR A 332 -6.46 -7.65 -20.86
C THR A 332 -7.22 -6.60 -21.66
N HIS A 333 -6.91 -5.33 -21.44
CA HIS A 333 -7.45 -4.20 -22.18
C HIS A 333 -6.43 -3.72 -23.22
N ILE A 334 -6.82 -3.74 -24.48
CA ILE A 334 -5.93 -3.50 -25.62
C ILE A 334 -6.44 -2.28 -26.42
N LYS A 335 -5.53 -1.35 -26.75
CA LYS A 335 -5.81 -0.23 -27.65
C LYS A 335 -6.13 -0.71 -29.07
N PRO A 336 -6.76 0.13 -29.91
CA PRO A 336 -6.99 -0.21 -31.33
C PRO A 336 -5.72 -0.52 -32.12
N ASP A 337 -4.58 0.01 -31.70
CA ASP A 337 -3.26 -0.24 -32.31
C ASP A 337 -2.58 -1.53 -31.84
N GLY A 338 -3.24 -2.31 -30.98
CA GLY A 338 -2.74 -3.55 -30.42
C GLY A 338 -1.92 -3.39 -29.13
N THR A 339 -1.66 -2.17 -28.66
CA THR A 339 -0.88 -1.91 -27.46
C THR A 339 -1.67 -2.25 -26.19
N PRO A 340 -1.13 -3.06 -25.25
CA PRO A 340 -1.79 -3.30 -23.96
C PRO A 340 -1.88 -2.01 -23.13
N LEU A 341 -3.07 -1.73 -22.61
CA LEU A 341 -3.33 -0.66 -21.64
C LEU A 341 -3.25 -1.14 -20.21
N GLY A 342 -3.71 -2.36 -19.98
CA GLY A 342 -3.70 -2.94 -18.66
C GLY A 342 -4.23 -4.35 -18.63
N GLU A 343 -3.87 -5.05 -17.55
CA GLU A 343 -4.35 -6.38 -17.21
C GLU A 343 -4.98 -6.37 -15.82
N HIS A 344 -6.13 -7.00 -15.68
CA HIS A 344 -6.79 -7.23 -14.40
C HIS A 344 -6.91 -8.72 -14.13
N TRP A 345 -6.28 -9.18 -13.06
CA TRP A 345 -6.31 -10.55 -12.59
C TRP A 345 -7.18 -10.66 -11.36
N VAL A 346 -8.31 -11.31 -11.47
CA VAL A 346 -9.18 -11.68 -10.34
C VAL A 346 -8.84 -13.10 -9.94
N VAL A 347 -8.32 -13.28 -8.71
CA VAL A 347 -7.95 -14.59 -8.16
C VAL A 347 -9.09 -15.09 -7.29
N HIS A 348 -9.79 -16.14 -7.77
CA HIS A 348 -11.03 -16.62 -7.16
C HIS A 348 -10.78 -17.42 -5.87
N GLY A 349 -11.33 -16.92 -4.77
CA GLY A 349 -11.17 -17.47 -3.42
C GLY A 349 -9.96 -16.96 -2.66
N ALA A 350 -9.06 -16.19 -3.29
CA ALA A 350 -7.91 -15.62 -2.61
C ALA A 350 -8.29 -14.43 -1.72
N GLY A 351 -7.63 -14.32 -0.57
CA GLY A 351 -7.73 -13.21 0.38
C GLY A 351 -6.71 -12.10 0.10
N HIS A 352 -6.36 -11.35 1.16
CA HIS A 352 -5.43 -10.22 1.12
C HIS A 352 -3.97 -10.70 1.23
N ALA A 353 -3.42 -11.26 0.16
CA ALA A 353 -2.07 -11.80 0.14
C ALA A 353 -1.48 -11.75 -1.29
N TRP A 354 -0.15 -11.65 -1.40
CA TRP A 354 0.56 -11.68 -2.68
C TRP A 354 0.39 -13.03 -3.36
N SER A 355 -0.24 -13.02 -4.50
CA SER A 355 -0.59 -14.23 -5.27
C SER A 355 0.66 -14.93 -5.83
N GLY A 356 0.76 -16.23 -5.63
CA GLY A 356 1.91 -17.03 -6.08
C GLY A 356 3.19 -16.82 -5.27
N GLY A 357 3.11 -16.10 -4.13
CA GLY A 357 4.26 -15.81 -3.29
C GLY A 357 4.71 -16.98 -2.42
N SER A 358 5.89 -16.82 -1.81
CA SER A 358 6.52 -17.79 -0.92
C SER A 358 6.13 -17.57 0.54
N ALA A 359 5.93 -18.67 1.29
CA ALA A 359 5.75 -18.65 2.74
C ALA A 359 6.99 -18.16 3.52
N SER A 360 8.12 -17.89 2.82
CA SER A 360 9.30 -17.27 3.41
C SER A 360 9.11 -15.79 3.76
N GLY A 361 8.04 -15.15 3.25
CA GLY A 361 7.63 -13.80 3.62
C GLY A 361 6.17 -13.76 4.03
N SER A 362 5.77 -12.68 4.71
CA SER A 362 4.40 -12.50 5.18
C SER A 362 3.45 -12.05 4.06
N TYR A 363 2.14 -12.20 4.29
CA TYR A 363 1.08 -11.81 3.35
C TYR A 363 1.26 -12.37 1.93
N THR A 364 1.53 -13.66 1.85
CA THR A 364 1.69 -14.41 0.58
C THR A 364 0.72 -15.59 0.51
N ASP A 365 0.32 -15.96 -0.69
CA ASP A 365 -0.51 -17.14 -0.95
C ASP A 365 0.01 -17.90 -2.18
N ALA A 366 0.69 -19.03 -1.94
CA ALA A 366 1.31 -19.84 -2.98
C ALA A 366 0.30 -20.52 -3.92
N LYS A 367 -1.01 -20.52 -3.57
CA LYS A 367 -2.06 -21.16 -4.38
C LYS A 367 -2.52 -20.29 -5.56
N GLY A 368 -2.17 -18.99 -5.56
CA GLY A 368 -2.52 -18.09 -6.65
C GLY A 368 -1.57 -18.15 -7.84
N PRO A 369 -1.93 -17.56 -8.98
CA PRO A 369 -1.00 -17.34 -10.08
C PRO A 369 0.19 -16.48 -9.63
N ASP A 370 1.37 -16.70 -10.21
CA ASP A 370 2.61 -15.99 -9.87
C ASP A 370 2.53 -14.52 -10.29
N ALA A 371 2.10 -13.65 -9.35
CA ALA A 371 1.95 -12.22 -9.61
C ALA A 371 3.29 -11.54 -9.96
N SER A 372 4.39 -11.98 -9.36
CA SER A 372 5.72 -11.43 -9.63
C SER A 372 6.15 -11.69 -11.08
N ARG A 373 6.03 -12.93 -11.54
CA ARG A 373 6.37 -13.33 -12.92
C ARG A 373 5.47 -12.63 -13.94
N GLU A 374 4.18 -12.57 -13.66
CA GLU A 374 3.21 -11.94 -14.56
C GLU A 374 3.37 -10.41 -14.63
N MET A 375 3.71 -9.75 -13.53
CA MET A 375 4.06 -8.32 -13.54
C MET A 375 5.30 -8.06 -14.39
N LEU A 376 6.37 -8.82 -14.21
CA LEU A 376 7.59 -8.68 -15.02
C LEU A 376 7.32 -9.01 -16.51
N ARG A 377 6.51 -10.05 -16.81
CA ARG A 377 6.08 -10.33 -18.18
C ARG A 377 5.37 -9.13 -18.79
N PHE A 378 4.38 -8.59 -18.07
CA PHE A 378 3.59 -7.44 -18.53
C PHE A 378 4.49 -6.22 -18.76
N PHE A 379 5.36 -5.87 -17.82
CA PHE A 379 6.26 -4.73 -17.95
C PHE A 379 7.13 -4.80 -19.21
N ARG A 380 7.62 -5.99 -19.54
CA ARG A 380 8.42 -6.20 -20.77
C ARG A 380 7.62 -6.11 -22.07
N THR A 381 6.31 -6.29 -22.02
CA THR A 381 5.45 -6.18 -23.23
C THR A 381 5.03 -4.75 -23.53
N VAL A 382 5.15 -3.83 -22.58
CA VAL A 382 4.67 -2.45 -22.68
C VAL A 382 5.78 -1.40 -22.70
N SER A 383 7.04 -1.85 -22.74
CA SER A 383 8.28 -1.02 -22.69
C SER A 383 8.93 -0.89 -24.06
#